data_b1a89b470fb280bf328437fab6f2d769
#
_entry.id   b1a89b470fb280bf328437fab6f2d769
#
_cell.length_a   1.000
_cell.length_b   1.000
_cell.length_c   1.000
_cell.angle_alpha   90.00
_cell.angle_beta   90.00
_cell.angle_gamma   90.00
#
_symmetry.space_group_name_H-M   'P 1'
#
loop_
_entity.id
_entity.type
_entity.pdbx_description
1 polymer ?
#
loop_
_entity_poly.entity_id
_entity_poly.type
_entity_poly.pdbx_seq_one_letter_code
_entity_poly.pdbx_strand_id
1 'polypeptide(L)'
;YISRIISFDERGNERRRYPLNENMDSWINWGSVSFATGRFAFASANYDKSGPEERKYNKNIYVLDKDKGTLISAKDIPAAPLFEITTIRNGPNYSEDGKYLSAMTSDGRGILFDENGSILWQRVLSKPHKVAGGWYNAAGRDAYIVPEGVVFTTINTFNRANWQIPAPIIHPSSNSVYLFDMEGAYKFKYTAGAEVEGITFSSSGIAAIAIGRNVRNHDYGAHGAAVISLINGKELNRYHTKGPIQAISISDDGKYAAGVE
;
A
#
# COMPACT_ATOMS: atom_id res chain seq x y z
N TYR A 1 -2.66 22.17 5.64
CA TYR A 1 -3.47 21.21 6.39
C TYR A 1 -2.58 20.51 7.41
N ILE A 2 -2.99 20.51 8.68
CA ILE A 2 -2.31 19.78 9.74
C ILE A 2 -3.10 18.51 9.97
N SER A 3 -2.55 17.37 9.57
CA SER A 3 -3.12 16.07 9.90
C SER A 3 -2.72 15.68 11.31
N ARG A 4 -3.63 15.05 12.03
CA ARG A 4 -3.40 14.61 13.41
C ARG A 4 -3.89 13.18 13.58
N ILE A 5 -3.16 12.42 14.37
CA ILE A 5 -3.60 11.12 14.86
C ILE A 5 -4.06 11.33 16.32
N ILE A 6 -5.21 10.80 16.64
CA ILE A 6 -5.77 10.90 17.99
C ILE A 6 -6.05 9.48 18.47
N SER A 7 -5.53 9.12 19.63
CA SER A 7 -5.88 7.86 20.28
C SER A 7 -6.93 8.09 21.36
N PHE A 8 -7.87 7.17 21.47
CA PHE A 8 -8.94 7.18 22.45
C PHE A 8 -8.82 5.96 23.36
N ASP A 9 -9.33 6.09 24.59
CA ASP A 9 -9.55 4.94 25.48
C ASP A 9 -10.84 4.20 25.10
N GLU A 10 -11.12 3.12 25.79
CA GLU A 10 -12.35 2.31 25.63
C GLU A 10 -13.65 3.05 25.91
N ARG A 11 -13.58 4.19 26.63
CA ARG A 11 -14.70 5.06 26.97
C ARG A 11 -14.86 6.23 26.00
N GLY A 12 -13.97 6.31 24.96
CA GLY A 12 -13.97 7.38 23.97
C GLY A 12 -13.30 8.68 24.43
N ASN A 13 -12.58 8.70 25.57
CA ASN A 13 -11.81 9.86 25.97
C ASN A 13 -10.50 9.93 25.19
N GLU A 14 -10.14 11.14 24.75
CA GLU A 14 -8.85 11.37 24.10
C GLU A 14 -7.70 11.05 25.06
N ARG A 15 -6.86 10.09 24.67
CA ARG A 15 -5.65 9.75 25.41
C ARG A 15 -4.46 10.57 24.97
N ARG A 16 -4.27 10.67 23.65
CA ARG A 16 -3.11 11.34 23.07
C ARG A 16 -3.42 11.88 21.69
N ARG A 17 -2.64 12.88 21.32
CA ARG A 17 -2.68 13.52 20.01
C ARG A 17 -1.29 13.56 19.40
N TYR A 18 -1.19 13.14 18.13
CA TYR A 18 0.03 13.20 17.33
C TYR A 18 -0.21 14.07 16.08
N PRO A 19 0.76 14.75 15.53
CA PRO A 19 2.16 14.79 15.96
C PRO A 19 2.32 15.44 17.32
N LEU A 20 3.36 15.05 18.01
CA LEU A 20 3.77 15.66 19.28
C LEU A 20 4.34 17.08 19.09
N ASN A 21 4.68 17.42 17.85
CA ASN A 21 5.24 18.71 17.45
C ASN A 21 4.28 19.37 16.44
N GLU A 22 3.92 20.62 16.70
CA GLU A 22 3.00 21.42 15.87
C GLU A 22 3.51 21.68 14.45
N ASN A 23 4.80 21.45 14.19
CA ASN A 23 5.46 21.71 12.92
C ASN A 23 5.42 20.54 11.92
N MET A 24 4.72 19.43 12.22
CA MET A 24 4.46 18.38 11.24
C MET A 24 3.32 18.79 10.30
N ASP A 25 3.65 19.62 9.32
CA ASP A 25 2.74 19.96 8.22
C ASP A 25 2.77 18.84 7.18
N SER A 26 2.20 17.69 7.55
CA SER A 26 2.21 16.52 6.69
C SER A 26 0.84 15.87 6.62
N TRP A 27 0.55 15.35 5.45
CA TRP A 27 -0.64 14.56 5.22
C TRP A 27 -0.38 13.12 5.67
N ILE A 28 -1.06 12.67 6.70
CA ILE A 28 -1.02 11.28 7.15
C ILE A 28 -1.97 10.47 6.26
N ASN A 29 -1.42 9.52 5.51
CA ASN A 29 -2.21 8.72 4.58
C ASN A 29 -2.81 7.49 5.26
N TRP A 30 -2.00 6.77 6.03
CA TRP A 30 -2.36 5.48 6.58
C TRP A 30 -1.48 5.16 7.80
N GLY A 31 -1.98 4.28 8.66
CA GLY A 31 -1.19 3.79 9.78
C GLY A 31 -1.68 2.44 10.27
N SER A 32 -0.81 1.71 10.92
CA SER A 32 -1.10 0.42 11.54
C SER A 32 -0.54 0.34 12.96
N VAL A 33 -1.20 -0.46 13.79
CA VAL A 33 -0.80 -0.72 15.18
C VAL A 33 -0.35 -2.16 15.32
N SER A 34 0.81 -2.37 15.92
CA SER A 34 1.21 -3.67 16.44
C SER A 34 0.91 -3.74 17.94
N PHE A 35 -0.06 -4.55 18.31
CA PHE A 35 -0.33 -4.83 19.72
C PHE A 35 0.75 -5.74 20.34
N ALA A 36 1.36 -6.61 19.53
CA ALA A 36 2.42 -7.52 19.98
C ALA A 36 3.66 -6.78 20.46
N THR A 37 4.05 -5.70 19.78
CA THR A 37 5.26 -4.92 20.09
C THR A 37 4.98 -3.55 20.71
N GLY A 38 3.71 -3.18 20.85
CA GLY A 38 3.32 -1.88 21.41
C GLY A 38 3.73 -0.69 20.52
N ARG A 39 3.77 -0.87 19.20
CA ARG A 39 4.17 0.15 18.23
C ARG A 39 3.01 0.61 17.38
N PHE A 40 3.09 1.85 16.95
CA PHE A 40 2.22 2.44 15.93
C PHE A 40 3.07 3.04 14.82
N ALA A 41 2.87 2.58 13.59
CA ALA A 41 3.54 3.13 12.43
C ALA A 41 2.55 3.84 11.51
N PHE A 42 2.98 4.95 10.90
CA PHE A 42 2.18 5.65 9.91
C PHE A 42 3.03 6.23 8.79
N ALA A 43 2.43 6.39 7.63
CA ALA A 43 3.03 7.06 6.49
C ALA A 43 2.58 8.52 6.43
N SER A 44 3.52 9.38 6.09
CA SER A 44 3.29 10.79 5.81
C SER A 44 3.59 11.07 4.33
N ALA A 45 2.73 11.80 3.68
CA ALA A 45 2.95 12.33 2.35
C ALA A 45 3.34 13.80 2.46
N ASN A 46 4.60 14.09 2.20
CA ASN A 46 5.06 15.46 2.02
C ASN A 46 5.08 15.78 0.52
N TYR A 47 4.12 16.57 0.08
CA TYR A 47 4.00 16.96 -1.32
C TYR A 47 4.88 18.16 -1.69
N ASP A 48 5.38 18.90 -0.72
CA ASP A 48 6.19 20.09 -0.96
C ASP A 48 7.54 20.00 -0.27
N LYS A 49 8.54 19.56 -1.04
CA LYS A 49 9.95 19.58 -0.61
C LYS A 49 10.64 20.93 -0.91
N SER A 50 9.97 21.86 -1.57
CA SER A 50 10.50 23.17 -1.90
C SER A 50 10.25 24.25 -0.84
N GLY A 51 9.47 23.90 0.20
CA GLY A 51 9.13 24.77 1.31
C GLY A 51 10.30 25.10 2.25
N PRO A 52 10.04 25.93 3.29
CA PRO A 52 11.04 26.28 4.28
C PRO A 52 11.71 25.06 4.91
N GLU A 53 12.92 25.25 5.46
CA GLU A 53 13.71 24.14 6.02
C GLU A 53 12.96 23.24 7.00
N GLU A 54 11.99 23.78 7.71
CA GLU A 54 11.10 23.05 8.63
C GLU A 54 10.31 21.94 7.97
N ARG A 55 9.95 22.08 6.66
CA ARG A 55 9.27 21.05 5.88
C ARG A 55 10.19 19.95 5.35
N LYS A 56 11.50 20.18 5.34
CA LYS A 56 12.51 19.18 4.93
C LYS A 56 12.61 18.02 5.93
N TYR A 57 12.05 18.17 7.13
CA TYR A 57 12.10 17.16 8.20
C TYR A 57 10.93 16.17 8.15
N ASN A 58 9.97 16.34 7.26
CA ASN A 58 8.90 15.38 7.10
C ASN A 58 9.40 14.10 6.47
N LYS A 59 9.38 13.03 7.23
CA LYS A 59 9.80 11.69 6.80
C LYS A 59 8.63 10.93 6.19
N ASN A 60 8.93 9.88 5.44
CA ASN A 60 7.89 9.06 4.82
C ASN A 60 7.24 8.11 5.81
N ILE A 61 7.99 7.56 6.78
CA ILE A 61 7.50 6.64 7.79
C ILE A 61 7.91 7.13 9.17
N TYR A 62 6.94 7.05 10.09
CA TYR A 62 7.12 7.29 11.51
C TYR A 62 6.72 6.06 12.30
N VAL A 63 7.50 5.72 13.32
CA VAL A 63 7.18 4.68 14.30
C VAL A 63 7.15 5.29 15.68
N LEU A 64 6.06 5.10 16.38
CA LEU A 64 5.82 5.61 17.74
C LEU A 64 5.62 4.46 18.71
N ASP A 65 5.97 4.68 19.97
CA ASP A 65 5.47 3.87 21.07
C ASP A 65 3.93 4.11 21.21
N LYS A 66 3.16 3.05 21.11
CA LYS A 66 1.69 3.11 21.11
C LYS A 66 1.13 3.70 22.41
N ASP A 67 1.74 3.38 23.55
CA ASP A 67 1.24 3.74 24.87
C ASP A 67 1.78 5.09 25.32
N LYS A 68 3.05 5.37 25.08
CA LYS A 68 3.69 6.63 25.48
C LYS A 68 3.52 7.73 24.43
N GLY A 69 3.33 7.37 23.15
CA GLY A 69 3.29 8.31 22.05
C GLY A 69 4.63 8.95 21.73
N THR A 70 5.71 8.41 22.24
CA THR A 70 7.04 8.91 21.96
C THR A 70 7.53 8.40 20.61
N LEU A 71 8.23 9.26 19.89
CA LEU A 71 8.85 8.88 18.61
C LEU A 71 9.95 7.86 18.85
N ILE A 72 9.85 6.69 18.20
CA ILE A 72 10.89 5.67 18.17
C ILE A 72 11.81 5.93 16.99
N SER A 73 11.23 6.11 15.80
CA SER A 73 12.00 6.40 14.59
C SER A 73 11.20 7.18 13.56
N ALA A 74 11.93 7.88 12.69
CA ALA A 74 11.39 8.51 11.49
C ALA A 74 12.35 8.26 10.34
N LYS A 75 11.84 7.71 9.23
CA LYS A 75 12.63 7.28 8.08
C LYS A 75 12.20 8.00 6.81
N ASP A 76 13.18 8.41 6.03
CA ASP A 76 12.98 8.94 4.69
C ASP A 76 13.15 7.83 3.65
N ILE A 77 12.31 7.87 2.62
CA ILE A 77 12.41 6.98 1.46
C ILE A 77 12.65 7.88 0.25
N PRO A 78 13.90 8.00 -0.20
CA PRO A 78 14.21 8.82 -1.37
C PRO A 78 13.40 8.36 -2.58
N ALA A 79 12.88 9.32 -3.36
CA ALA A 79 12.18 9.02 -4.60
C ALA A 79 13.12 8.33 -5.60
N ALA A 80 12.54 7.40 -6.39
CA ALA A 80 13.25 6.81 -7.51
C ALA A 80 13.55 7.87 -8.59
N PRO A 81 14.56 7.68 -9.44
CA PRO A 81 14.80 8.55 -10.58
C PRO A 81 13.53 8.77 -11.39
N LEU A 82 13.29 9.95 -11.91
CA LEU A 82 12.10 10.45 -12.61
C LEU A 82 10.91 10.81 -11.70
N PHE A 83 10.99 10.61 -10.39
CA PHE A 83 9.96 11.01 -9.45
C PHE A 83 10.49 12.12 -8.54
N GLU A 84 9.72 13.19 -8.39
CA GLU A 84 10.07 14.29 -7.49
C GLU A 84 9.85 13.89 -6.03
N ILE A 85 8.79 13.11 -5.80
CA ILE A 85 8.39 12.64 -4.47
C ILE A 85 8.04 11.16 -4.50
N THR A 86 8.16 10.53 -3.34
CA THR A 86 7.66 9.18 -3.08
C THR A 86 6.67 9.22 -1.93
N THR A 87 5.54 8.58 -2.12
CA THR A 87 4.50 8.45 -1.10
C THR A 87 4.14 6.99 -0.89
N ILE A 88 3.60 6.69 0.30
CA ILE A 88 3.00 5.41 0.63
C ILE A 88 1.50 5.63 0.73
N ARG A 89 0.69 4.79 0.07
CA ARG A 89 -0.75 5.01 0.00
C ARG A 89 -1.50 4.31 1.14
N ASN A 90 -1.45 2.99 1.19
CA ASN A 90 -2.18 2.15 2.16
C ASN A 90 -1.19 1.33 2.99
N GLY A 91 -0.39 2.00 3.77
CA GLY A 91 0.65 1.41 4.61
C GLY A 91 1.38 2.49 5.38
N PRO A 92 2.37 2.14 6.17
CA PRO A 92 2.93 0.79 6.35
C PRO A 92 2.00 -0.14 7.14
N ASN A 93 2.10 -1.45 6.92
CA ASN A 93 1.35 -2.46 7.64
C ASN A 93 2.28 -3.39 8.41
N TYR A 94 2.00 -3.62 9.70
CA TYR A 94 2.73 -4.57 10.53
C TYR A 94 2.37 -6.01 10.18
N SER A 95 3.35 -6.92 10.34
CA SER A 95 3.10 -8.34 10.49
C SER A 95 2.30 -8.61 11.76
N GLU A 96 1.65 -9.76 11.85
CA GLU A 96 0.86 -10.16 13.01
C GLU A 96 1.69 -10.18 14.30
N ASP A 97 2.94 -10.68 14.24
CA ASP A 97 3.88 -10.69 15.35
C ASP A 97 4.56 -9.32 15.62
N GLY A 98 4.32 -8.34 14.76
CA GLY A 98 4.81 -6.96 14.87
C GLY A 98 6.30 -6.77 14.61
N LYS A 99 7.01 -7.79 14.14
CA LYS A 99 8.46 -7.70 13.90
C LYS A 99 8.84 -7.02 12.59
N TYR A 100 7.90 -6.94 11.66
CA TYR A 100 8.13 -6.40 10.34
C TYR A 100 7.07 -5.40 9.94
N LEU A 101 7.45 -4.48 9.06
CA LEU A 101 6.55 -3.57 8.37
C LEU A 101 6.69 -3.77 6.86
N SER A 102 5.60 -3.67 6.14
CA SER A 102 5.61 -3.66 4.67
C SER A 102 4.94 -2.41 4.13
N ALA A 103 5.45 -1.91 3.01
CA ALA A 103 4.86 -0.78 2.31
C ALA A 103 5.12 -0.86 0.80
N MET A 104 4.19 -0.28 0.04
CA MET A 104 4.35 0.01 -1.37
C MET A 104 4.44 1.51 -1.61
N THR A 105 5.35 1.90 -2.48
CA THR A 105 5.57 3.31 -2.82
C THR A 105 4.89 3.71 -4.14
N SER A 106 4.58 5.00 -4.28
CA SER A 106 3.97 5.56 -5.48
C SER A 106 4.86 5.44 -6.73
N ASP A 107 6.16 5.27 -6.56
CA ASP A 107 7.12 5.05 -7.62
C ASP A 107 7.34 3.57 -7.97
N GLY A 108 6.50 2.66 -7.43
CA GLY A 108 6.45 1.26 -7.81
C GLY A 108 7.46 0.36 -7.13
N ARG A 109 7.89 0.69 -5.91
CA ARG A 109 8.75 -0.18 -5.10
C ARG A 109 7.97 -0.84 -3.97
N GLY A 110 8.19 -2.14 -3.78
CA GLY A 110 7.80 -2.88 -2.59
C GLY A 110 8.95 -2.90 -1.58
N ILE A 111 8.67 -2.65 -0.31
CA ILE A 111 9.68 -2.51 0.73
C ILE A 111 9.24 -3.31 1.97
N LEU A 112 10.18 -4.08 2.51
CA LEU A 112 10.08 -4.68 3.83
C LEU A 112 11.02 -3.94 4.79
N PHE A 113 10.52 -3.66 5.97
CA PHE A 113 11.26 -3.00 7.04
C PHE A 113 11.26 -3.88 8.30
N ASP A 114 12.20 -3.62 9.18
CA ASP A 114 12.12 -4.09 10.56
C ASP A 114 11.00 -3.36 11.33
N GLU A 115 10.77 -3.77 12.55
CA GLU A 115 9.74 -3.21 13.43
C GLU A 115 9.92 -1.70 13.74
N ASN A 116 11.12 -1.16 13.51
CA ASN A 116 11.46 0.24 13.74
C ASN A 116 11.53 1.07 12.45
N GLY A 117 11.12 0.47 11.31
CA GLY A 117 11.08 1.14 10.01
C GLY A 117 12.44 1.23 9.30
N SER A 118 13.45 0.45 9.69
CA SER A 118 14.69 0.32 8.92
C SER A 118 14.48 -0.64 7.76
N ILE A 119 14.92 -0.26 6.56
CA ILE A 119 14.73 -1.07 5.35
C ILE A 119 15.58 -2.35 5.46
N LEU A 120 14.92 -3.50 5.39
CA LEU A 120 15.56 -4.81 5.26
C LEU A 120 15.84 -5.12 3.79
N TRP A 121 14.87 -4.91 2.93
CA TRP A 121 15.05 -4.98 1.48
C TRP A 121 13.99 -4.14 0.74
N GLN A 122 14.28 -3.86 -0.53
CA GLN A 122 13.34 -3.24 -1.46
C GLN A 122 13.40 -3.91 -2.83
N ARG A 123 12.29 -3.92 -3.56
CA ARG A 123 12.18 -4.45 -4.93
C ARG A 123 11.46 -3.46 -5.82
N VAL A 124 12.02 -3.23 -7.01
CA VAL A 124 11.39 -2.41 -8.05
C VAL A 124 10.43 -3.31 -8.83
N LEU A 125 9.12 -3.08 -8.67
CA LEU A 125 8.07 -3.83 -9.35
C LEU A 125 7.65 -3.18 -10.67
N SER A 126 7.90 -1.89 -10.80
CA SER A 126 7.52 -1.10 -11.96
C SER A 126 8.67 -0.21 -12.41
N LYS A 127 8.90 -0.19 -13.72
CA LYS A 127 9.78 0.80 -14.36
C LYS A 127 8.91 1.74 -15.19
N PRO A 128 8.99 3.06 -15.02
CA PRO A 128 8.18 4.00 -15.76
C PRO A 128 8.38 3.86 -17.27
N HIS A 129 7.30 3.90 -18.04
CA HIS A 129 7.33 3.96 -19.49
C HIS A 129 7.06 5.38 -19.94
N LYS A 130 8.01 5.97 -20.67
CA LYS A 130 7.89 7.33 -21.19
C LYS A 130 6.94 7.35 -22.38
N VAL A 131 6.04 8.31 -22.37
CA VAL A 131 5.14 8.64 -23.48
C VAL A 131 5.20 10.15 -23.73
N ALA A 132 4.61 10.61 -24.83
CA ALA A 132 4.57 12.04 -25.11
C ALA A 132 3.93 12.82 -23.95
N GLY A 133 4.70 13.74 -23.35
CA GLY A 133 4.25 14.62 -22.28
C GLY A 133 4.16 14.01 -20.88
N GLY A 134 4.75 12.82 -20.65
CA GLY A 134 4.78 12.21 -19.32
C GLY A 134 5.29 10.78 -19.33
N TRP A 135 4.93 10.05 -18.29
CA TRP A 135 5.21 8.62 -18.18
C TRP A 135 4.11 7.92 -17.39
N TYR A 136 3.94 6.65 -17.63
CA TYR A 136 3.05 5.81 -16.84
C TYR A 136 3.83 4.69 -16.17
N ASN A 137 3.35 4.29 -15.00
CA ASN A 137 3.94 3.25 -14.17
C ASN A 137 2.86 2.51 -13.38
N ALA A 138 3.24 1.41 -12.77
CA ALA A 138 2.44 0.80 -11.75
C ALA A 138 2.84 1.40 -10.39
N ALA A 139 1.97 2.21 -9.81
CA ALA A 139 2.16 2.69 -8.45
C ALA A 139 1.75 1.62 -7.44
N GLY A 140 2.37 1.66 -6.28
CA GLY A 140 1.97 0.83 -5.16
C GLY A 140 0.62 1.23 -4.60
N ARG A 141 -0.15 0.23 -4.18
CA ARG A 141 -1.40 0.42 -3.46
C ARG A 141 -1.31 -0.13 -2.05
N ASP A 142 -1.25 -1.45 -1.90
CA ASP A 142 -1.26 -2.12 -0.60
C ASP A 142 -0.02 -3.01 -0.44
N ALA A 143 0.37 -3.24 0.81
CA ALA A 143 1.41 -4.17 1.18
C ALA A 143 0.99 -4.92 2.44
N TYR A 144 1.18 -6.24 2.46
CA TYR A 144 0.82 -7.10 3.58
C TYR A 144 1.91 -8.13 3.83
N ILE A 145 2.00 -8.59 5.06
CA ILE A 145 2.87 -9.69 5.46
C ILE A 145 1.95 -10.84 5.88
N VAL A 146 2.10 -11.95 5.20
CA VAL A 146 1.33 -13.18 5.40
C VAL A 146 2.29 -14.34 5.66
N PRO A 147 1.84 -15.52 6.13
CA PRO A 147 2.74 -16.66 6.36
C PRO A 147 3.57 -17.05 5.14
N GLU A 148 3.02 -16.88 3.94
CA GLU A 148 3.69 -17.22 2.68
C GLU A 148 4.76 -16.20 2.25
N GLY A 149 4.79 -15.00 2.86
CA GLY A 149 5.75 -13.95 2.55
C GLY A 149 5.15 -12.54 2.55
N VAL A 150 5.64 -11.68 1.66
CA VAL A 150 5.23 -10.28 1.54
C VAL A 150 4.45 -10.08 0.26
N VAL A 151 3.20 -9.65 0.39
CA VAL A 151 2.28 -9.37 -0.71
C VAL A 151 2.28 -7.89 -1.01
N PHE A 152 2.39 -7.55 -2.30
CA PHE A 152 2.26 -6.18 -2.80
C PHE A 152 1.20 -6.10 -3.89
N THR A 153 0.39 -5.04 -3.86
CA THR A 153 -0.57 -4.76 -4.93
C THR A 153 -0.22 -3.48 -5.66
N THR A 154 -0.51 -3.46 -6.96
CA THR A 154 -0.18 -2.32 -7.84
C THR A 154 -1.40 -1.83 -8.60
N ILE A 155 -1.43 -0.52 -8.85
CA ILE A 155 -2.44 0.15 -9.67
C ILE A 155 -1.78 0.87 -10.85
N ASN A 156 -2.56 1.10 -11.90
CA ASN A 156 -2.10 1.86 -13.05
C ASN A 156 -2.13 3.37 -12.76
N THR A 157 -1.01 4.05 -12.93
CA THR A 157 -0.93 5.51 -12.77
C THR A 157 -0.27 6.16 -13.95
N PHE A 158 -0.67 7.39 -14.20
CA PHE A 158 -0.07 8.24 -15.21
C PHE A 158 0.46 9.53 -14.58
N ASN A 159 1.77 9.70 -14.68
CA ASN A 159 2.47 10.90 -14.26
C ASN A 159 2.71 11.77 -15.47
N ARG A 160 2.23 12.98 -15.46
CA ARG A 160 2.19 13.86 -16.61
C ARG A 160 2.67 15.27 -16.31
N ALA A 161 3.35 15.84 -17.27
CA ALA A 161 3.59 17.28 -17.32
C ALA A 161 2.40 18.05 -17.91
N ASN A 162 1.50 17.35 -18.62
CA ASN A 162 0.37 17.98 -19.32
C ASN A 162 -0.93 17.19 -19.12
N TRP A 163 -1.97 17.87 -18.63
CA TRP A 163 -3.28 17.30 -18.36
C TRP A 163 -4.10 16.93 -19.61
N GLN A 164 -3.73 17.42 -20.77
CA GLN A 164 -4.46 17.20 -22.01
C GLN A 164 -4.15 15.87 -22.71
N ILE A 165 -3.23 15.10 -22.15
CA ILE A 165 -2.86 13.81 -22.74
C ILE A 165 -3.97 12.80 -22.48
N PRO A 166 -4.42 12.06 -23.50
CA PRO A 166 -5.43 11.02 -23.35
C PRO A 166 -5.03 9.96 -22.33
N ALA A 167 -6.02 9.24 -21.81
CA ALA A 167 -5.79 8.14 -20.92
C ALA A 167 -4.85 7.12 -21.56
N PRO A 168 -3.82 6.72 -20.87
CA PRO A 168 -2.76 5.93 -21.45
C PRO A 168 -3.05 4.44 -21.43
N ILE A 169 -2.18 3.76 -22.05
CA ILE A 169 -1.96 2.32 -22.01
C ILE A 169 -1.83 1.83 -20.56
N ILE A 170 -2.28 0.61 -20.30
CA ILE A 170 -2.10 -0.08 -19.01
C ILE A 170 -0.64 -0.52 -18.91
N HIS A 171 0.01 -0.16 -17.79
CA HIS A 171 1.36 -0.60 -17.53
C HIS A 171 1.41 -2.12 -17.25
N PRO A 172 2.38 -2.87 -17.81
CA PRO A 172 2.43 -4.34 -17.64
C PRO A 172 2.52 -4.81 -16.19
N SER A 173 3.03 -3.98 -15.29
CA SER A 173 3.15 -4.28 -13.86
C SER A 173 1.97 -3.80 -13.02
N SER A 174 0.99 -3.11 -13.62
CA SER A 174 -0.17 -2.61 -12.90
C SER A 174 -1.25 -3.67 -12.71
N ASN A 175 -2.22 -3.35 -11.84
CA ASN A 175 -3.38 -4.21 -11.59
C ASN A 175 -2.97 -5.64 -11.22
N SER A 176 -1.95 -5.75 -10.41
CA SER A 176 -1.29 -7.02 -10.13
C SER A 176 -1.04 -7.21 -8.64
N VAL A 177 -0.99 -8.48 -8.25
CA VAL A 177 -0.56 -8.95 -6.94
C VAL A 177 0.78 -9.64 -7.10
N TYR A 178 1.75 -9.26 -6.29
CA TYR A 178 3.08 -9.85 -6.24
C TYR A 178 3.30 -10.51 -4.90
N LEU A 179 3.95 -11.66 -4.89
CA LEU A 179 4.44 -12.31 -3.67
C LEU A 179 5.96 -12.46 -3.73
N PHE A 180 6.60 -12.10 -2.64
CA PHE A 180 8.01 -12.34 -2.34
C PHE A 180 8.12 -13.12 -1.03
N ASP A 181 9.19 -13.89 -0.85
CA ASP A 181 9.48 -14.43 0.48
C ASP A 181 10.01 -13.35 1.43
N MET A 182 10.28 -13.72 2.67
CA MET A 182 10.76 -12.77 3.69
C MET A 182 12.18 -12.26 3.40
N GLU A 183 12.96 -12.96 2.59
CA GLU A 183 14.30 -12.58 2.11
C GLU A 183 14.22 -11.71 0.85
N GLY A 184 13.02 -11.52 0.31
CA GLY A 184 12.76 -10.70 -0.87
C GLY A 184 13.01 -11.44 -2.19
N ALA A 185 13.03 -12.78 -2.20
CA ALA A 185 13.04 -13.53 -3.45
C ALA A 185 11.64 -13.57 -4.06
N TYR A 186 11.57 -13.34 -5.36
CA TYR A 186 10.32 -13.32 -6.11
C TYR A 186 9.71 -14.73 -6.19
N LYS A 187 8.41 -14.83 -5.86
CA LYS A 187 7.65 -16.07 -5.99
C LYS A 187 6.73 -16.05 -7.20
N PHE A 188 5.79 -15.12 -7.26
CA PHE A 188 4.91 -15.00 -8.41
C PHE A 188 4.35 -13.59 -8.57
N LYS A 189 3.74 -13.37 -9.75
CA LYS A 189 2.87 -12.25 -10.08
C LYS A 189 1.54 -12.79 -10.60
N TYR A 190 0.44 -12.30 -10.05
CA TYR A 190 -0.90 -12.49 -10.57
C TYR A 190 -1.41 -11.17 -11.14
N THR A 191 -1.94 -11.16 -12.36
CA THR A 191 -2.51 -9.96 -13.01
C THR A 191 -4.03 -10.07 -12.99
N ALA A 192 -4.68 -9.14 -12.31
CA ALA A 192 -6.12 -9.17 -12.08
C ALA A 192 -6.97 -8.76 -13.30
N GLY A 193 -6.37 -8.06 -14.27
CA GLY A 193 -7.05 -7.57 -15.47
C GLY A 193 -7.63 -6.15 -15.30
N ALA A 194 -8.04 -5.77 -14.08
CA ALA A 194 -8.44 -4.43 -13.72
C ALA A 194 -7.90 -4.08 -12.32
N GLU A 195 -8.20 -2.88 -11.83
CA GLU A 195 -7.66 -2.38 -10.55
C GLU A 195 -8.01 -3.33 -9.40
N VAL A 196 -7.00 -3.65 -8.58
CA VAL A 196 -7.18 -4.39 -7.32
C VAL A 196 -7.69 -3.41 -6.29
N GLU A 197 -8.98 -3.47 -5.95
CA GLU A 197 -9.60 -2.58 -4.96
C GLU A 197 -9.35 -2.99 -3.52
N GLY A 198 -9.20 -4.28 -3.29
CA GLY A 198 -8.89 -4.85 -1.99
C GLY A 198 -8.44 -6.29 -2.12
N ILE A 199 -7.75 -6.75 -1.11
CA ILE A 199 -7.29 -8.13 -0.98
C ILE A 199 -7.42 -8.57 0.48
N THR A 200 -7.79 -9.81 0.69
CA THR A 200 -7.90 -10.42 2.02
C THR A 200 -7.35 -11.83 1.96
N PHE A 201 -6.93 -12.35 3.09
CA PHE A 201 -6.16 -13.58 3.19
C PHE A 201 -6.82 -14.55 4.18
N SER A 202 -6.71 -15.83 3.88
CA SER A 202 -7.05 -16.92 4.80
C SER A 202 -5.77 -17.54 5.39
N SER A 203 -5.89 -18.21 6.52
CA SER A 203 -4.79 -18.98 7.11
C SER A 203 -4.39 -20.22 6.27
N SER A 204 -5.23 -20.60 5.31
CA SER A 204 -4.96 -21.73 4.39
C SER A 204 -4.15 -21.36 3.15
N GLY A 205 -3.56 -20.16 3.09
CA GLY A 205 -2.74 -19.73 1.95
C GLY A 205 -3.55 -19.37 0.70
N ILE A 206 -4.76 -18.84 0.89
CA ILE A 206 -5.65 -18.38 -0.17
C ILE A 206 -5.90 -16.88 -0.01
N ALA A 207 -5.90 -16.15 -1.11
CA ALA A 207 -6.30 -14.75 -1.11
C ALA A 207 -7.55 -14.55 -1.97
N ALA A 208 -8.47 -13.70 -1.49
CA ALA A 208 -9.58 -13.18 -2.27
C ALA A 208 -9.33 -11.71 -2.63
N ILE A 209 -9.56 -11.38 -3.89
CA ILE A 209 -9.22 -10.09 -4.50
C ILE A 209 -10.49 -9.45 -5.02
N ALA A 210 -10.77 -8.23 -4.59
CA ALA A 210 -11.79 -7.37 -5.18
C ALA A 210 -11.21 -6.66 -6.40
N ILE A 211 -11.91 -6.73 -7.52
CA ILE A 211 -11.43 -6.23 -8.80
C ILE A 211 -12.47 -5.28 -9.40
N GLY A 212 -12.02 -4.14 -9.89
CA GLY A 212 -12.92 -3.46 -10.77
C GLY A 212 -12.87 -1.99 -10.94
N ARG A 213 -12.39 -1.19 -10.03
CA ARG A 213 -12.45 0.24 -10.23
C ARG A 213 -11.37 0.74 -11.18
N ASN A 214 -11.75 1.03 -12.41
CA ASN A 214 -10.93 1.87 -13.25
C ASN A 214 -11.62 3.22 -13.42
N VAL A 215 -11.23 4.21 -12.65
CA VAL A 215 -11.84 5.56 -12.64
C VAL A 215 -11.67 6.29 -13.98
N ARG A 216 -10.82 5.80 -14.86
CA ARG A 216 -10.41 6.51 -16.08
C ARG A 216 -10.73 5.80 -17.39
N ASN A 217 -11.09 4.52 -17.33
CA ASN A 217 -11.45 3.75 -18.50
C ASN A 217 -12.66 2.88 -18.19
N HIS A 218 -13.81 3.30 -18.66
CA HIS A 218 -15.10 2.63 -18.45
C HIS A 218 -15.20 1.24 -19.11
N ASP A 219 -14.27 0.88 -19.99
CA ASP A 219 -14.37 -0.27 -20.89
C ASP A 219 -13.56 -1.50 -20.48
N TYR A 220 -12.85 -1.46 -19.38
CA TYR A 220 -12.04 -2.62 -18.95
C TYR A 220 -12.84 -3.56 -18.06
N GLY A 221 -13.89 -4.13 -18.59
CA GLY A 221 -14.89 -5.00 -18.03
C GLY A 221 -14.46 -6.23 -17.20
N ALA A 222 -13.40 -6.15 -16.46
CA ALA A 222 -12.97 -7.22 -15.55
C ALA A 222 -13.42 -6.95 -14.10
N HIS A 223 -14.68 -6.50 -13.93
CA HIS A 223 -15.26 -6.36 -12.59
C HIS A 223 -15.52 -7.71 -11.96
N GLY A 224 -15.31 -7.82 -10.66
CA GLY A 224 -15.64 -9.03 -9.92
C GLY A 224 -14.68 -9.35 -8.79
N ALA A 225 -14.60 -10.63 -8.50
CA ALA A 225 -13.66 -11.16 -7.51
C ALA A 225 -12.83 -12.28 -8.11
N ALA A 226 -11.59 -12.39 -7.68
CA ALA A 226 -10.75 -13.54 -7.95
C ALA A 226 -10.28 -14.17 -6.63
N VAL A 227 -10.15 -15.48 -6.64
CA VAL A 227 -9.56 -16.26 -5.55
C VAL A 227 -8.29 -16.91 -6.08
N ILE A 228 -7.17 -16.67 -5.43
CA ILE A 228 -5.85 -17.18 -5.84
C ILE A 228 -5.17 -17.97 -4.73
N SER A 229 -4.35 -18.92 -5.11
CA SER A 229 -3.43 -19.59 -4.21
C SER A 229 -2.18 -18.74 -3.97
N LEU A 230 -1.80 -18.50 -2.73
CA LEU A 230 -0.56 -17.82 -2.37
C LEU A 230 0.67 -18.73 -2.48
N ILE A 231 0.47 -20.05 -2.63
CA ILE A 231 1.58 -20.99 -2.82
C ILE A 231 2.24 -20.81 -4.20
N ASN A 232 1.43 -20.55 -5.23
CA ASN A 232 1.91 -20.54 -6.62
C ASN A 232 1.31 -19.46 -7.53
N GLY A 233 0.44 -18.61 -7.00
CA GLY A 233 -0.22 -17.52 -7.75
C GLY A 233 -1.32 -18.00 -8.71
N LYS A 234 -1.70 -19.28 -8.66
CA LYS A 234 -2.74 -19.80 -9.54
C LYS A 234 -4.12 -19.26 -9.15
N GLU A 235 -4.86 -18.78 -10.15
CA GLU A 235 -6.27 -18.46 -9.98
C GLU A 235 -7.05 -19.77 -9.75
N LEU A 236 -7.74 -19.82 -8.61
CA LEU A 236 -8.57 -20.95 -8.21
C LEU A 236 -10.01 -20.76 -8.68
N ASN A 237 -10.48 -19.52 -8.63
CA ASN A 237 -11.84 -19.16 -9.07
C ASN A 237 -11.91 -17.68 -9.43
N ARG A 238 -12.86 -17.33 -10.31
CA ARG A 238 -13.20 -15.95 -10.66
C ARG A 238 -14.71 -15.80 -10.77
N TYR A 239 -15.20 -14.74 -10.17
CA TYR A 239 -16.60 -14.34 -10.22
C TYR A 239 -16.72 -12.98 -10.90
N HIS A 240 -17.50 -12.89 -11.96
CA HIS A 240 -17.74 -11.65 -12.70
C HIS A 240 -18.99 -10.95 -12.19
N THR A 241 -18.91 -9.65 -12.02
CA THR A 241 -20.00 -8.77 -11.59
C THR A 241 -20.28 -7.70 -12.65
N LYS A 242 -21.42 -7.03 -12.54
CA LYS A 242 -21.76 -5.91 -13.43
C LYS A 242 -21.02 -4.63 -13.09
N GLY A 243 -20.70 -4.45 -11.80
CA GLY A 243 -19.96 -3.33 -11.27
C GLY A 243 -18.74 -3.77 -10.48
N PRO A 244 -17.92 -2.80 -10.02
CA PRO A 244 -16.72 -3.10 -9.25
C PRO A 244 -17.08 -3.63 -7.86
N ILE A 245 -16.37 -4.65 -7.40
CA ILE A 245 -16.41 -5.04 -5.98
C ILE A 245 -15.53 -4.07 -5.19
N GLN A 246 -16.13 -3.42 -4.21
CA GLN A 246 -15.45 -2.38 -3.40
C GLN A 246 -14.82 -2.93 -2.13
N ALA A 247 -15.38 -4.00 -1.59
CA ALA A 247 -14.85 -4.67 -0.41
C ALA A 247 -15.00 -6.18 -0.56
N ILE A 248 -14.04 -6.92 -0.03
CA ILE A 248 -14.04 -8.37 -0.05
C ILE A 248 -13.52 -8.91 1.28
N SER A 249 -14.03 -10.04 1.69
CA SER A 249 -13.57 -10.80 2.84
C SER A 249 -13.53 -12.29 2.50
N ILE A 250 -12.65 -13.03 3.16
CA ILE A 250 -12.54 -14.49 3.04
C ILE A 250 -12.58 -15.11 4.45
N SER A 251 -13.20 -16.28 4.57
CA SER A 251 -13.15 -17.05 5.80
C SER A 251 -11.73 -17.55 6.08
N ASP A 252 -11.41 -17.75 7.34
CA ASP A 252 -10.08 -18.17 7.75
C ASP A 252 -9.66 -19.52 7.14
N ASP A 253 -10.61 -20.45 6.98
CA ASP A 253 -10.38 -21.74 6.29
C ASP A 253 -10.34 -21.65 4.76
N GLY A 254 -10.56 -20.47 4.19
CA GLY A 254 -10.52 -20.21 2.75
C GLY A 254 -11.70 -20.73 1.94
N LYS A 255 -12.76 -21.27 2.60
CA LYS A 255 -13.88 -21.89 1.88
C LYS A 255 -14.94 -20.91 1.37
N TYR A 256 -15.07 -19.77 2.02
CA TYR A 256 -16.09 -18.78 1.69
C TYR A 256 -15.46 -17.41 1.47
N ALA A 257 -15.87 -16.73 0.42
CA ALA A 257 -15.56 -15.32 0.20
C ALA A 257 -16.87 -14.54 0.01
N ALA A 258 -16.92 -13.33 0.55
CA ALA A 258 -18.04 -12.41 0.39
C ALA A 258 -17.52 -11.06 -0.11
N GLY A 259 -18.23 -10.48 -1.06
CA GLY A 259 -17.90 -9.17 -1.63
C GLY A 259 -19.13 -8.27 -1.70
N VAL A 260 -18.87 -6.96 -1.74
CA VAL A 260 -19.90 -5.91 -1.90
C VAL A 260 -19.68 -5.23 -3.24
N GLU A 261 -20.69 -5.31 -4.12
CA GLU A 261 -20.76 -4.61 -5.42
C GLU A 261 -21.34 -3.21 -5.26
#